data_6ae2d0d6855a4c5fec1897abe4d39b4d
#
_entry.id   6ae2d0d6855a4c5fec1897abe4d39b4d
#
_cell.length_a   1.000
_cell.length_b   1.000
_cell.length_c   1.000
_cell.angle_alpha   90.00
_cell.angle_beta   90.00
_cell.angle_gamma   90.00
#
_symmetry.space_group_name_H-M   'P 1'
#
loop_
_entity.id
_entity.type
_entity.pdbx_description
1 polymer ?
#
loop_
_entity_poly.entity_id
_entity_poly.type
_entity_poly.pdbx_seq_one_letter_code
_entity_poly.pdbx_strand_id
1 'polypeptide(L)'
;VRRRRAPLSTLFPAGGQAGATLEVIAGGQNLRGANGDVCVSGDGIRATAVEYYRPIRNLNGDERKEIARRMALARDKRLAEQKNRTATAVPAAETDTSDEASAAPPGGEEPVKLPGHPLLDRIDGMSLRELAHLQHLLANFSKKQLNPQIAEMVRIEVRIEPGARPGPREIRLQTAGGLTNPMVFE
;
A
#
# COMPACT_ATOMS: atom_id res chain seq x y z
N VAL A 1 -14.76 9.45 -30.85
CA VAL A 1 -14.77 8.76 -29.55
C VAL A 1 -14.34 9.76 -28.50
N ARG A 2 -15.26 10.17 -27.59
CA ARG A 2 -14.93 11.07 -26.46
C ARG A 2 -14.02 10.32 -25.50
N ARG A 3 -12.74 10.67 -25.44
CA ARG A 3 -11.81 10.14 -24.43
C ARG A 3 -12.30 10.59 -23.05
N ARG A 4 -12.60 9.63 -22.17
CA ARG A 4 -12.96 9.93 -20.78
C ARG A 4 -11.73 10.46 -20.07
N ARG A 5 -11.84 11.60 -19.41
CA ARG A 5 -10.78 12.12 -18.56
C ARG A 5 -10.51 11.12 -17.43
N ALA A 6 -9.25 10.97 -17.06
CA ALA A 6 -8.78 10.12 -15.96
C ALA A 6 -8.34 11.02 -14.79
N PRO A 7 -9.28 11.51 -13.95
CA PRO A 7 -8.92 12.36 -12.84
C PRO A 7 -8.28 11.54 -11.71
N LEU A 8 -7.14 12.01 -11.19
CA LEU A 8 -6.60 11.64 -9.90
C LEU A 8 -7.27 12.47 -8.81
N SER A 9 -7.58 11.83 -7.69
CA SER A 9 -8.25 12.46 -6.54
C SER A 9 -7.43 12.34 -5.25
N THR A 10 -6.57 11.32 -5.15
CA THR A 10 -5.73 11.09 -3.97
C THR A 10 -4.37 10.59 -4.36
N LEU A 11 -3.37 10.95 -3.54
CA LEU A 11 -2.00 10.43 -3.58
C LEU A 11 -1.54 10.18 -2.15
N PHE A 12 -1.10 8.97 -1.83
CA PHE A 12 -0.65 8.62 -0.48
C PHE A 12 0.51 7.61 -0.50
N PRO A 13 1.62 7.90 0.19
CA PRO A 13 2.00 9.19 0.77
C PRO A 13 2.15 10.27 -0.30
N ALA A 14 1.93 11.53 0.08
CA ALA A 14 2.04 12.67 -0.81
C ALA A 14 3.44 13.29 -0.81
N GLY A 15 4.44 12.60 -0.28
CA GLY A 15 5.83 13.07 -0.22
C GLY A 15 6.78 12.04 0.34
N GLY A 16 8.10 12.33 0.26
CA GLY A 16 9.15 11.45 0.73
C GLY A 16 10.47 12.17 0.95
N GLN A 17 11.41 11.47 1.60
CA GLN A 17 12.75 12.01 1.86
C GLN A 17 13.68 11.77 0.67
N ALA A 18 14.63 12.69 0.46
CA ALA A 18 15.71 12.51 -0.50
C ALA A 18 16.50 11.22 -0.21
N GLY A 19 16.84 10.48 -1.25
CA GLY A 19 17.51 9.19 -1.18
C GLY A 19 16.59 8.00 -0.89
N ALA A 20 15.29 8.21 -0.69
CA ALA A 20 14.34 7.14 -0.41
C ALA A 20 13.71 6.56 -1.68
N THR A 21 13.36 5.28 -1.61
CA THR A 21 12.42 4.63 -2.53
C THR A 21 11.17 4.29 -1.73
N LEU A 22 10.01 4.69 -2.22
CA LEU A 22 8.74 4.49 -1.52
C LEU A 22 7.63 4.07 -2.47
N GLU A 23 6.65 3.38 -1.94
CA GLU A 23 5.42 3.06 -2.65
C GLU A 23 4.36 4.13 -2.37
N VAL A 24 3.73 4.60 -3.42
CA VAL A 24 2.68 5.62 -3.40
C VAL A 24 1.42 5.04 -4.04
N ILE A 25 0.29 5.21 -3.39
CA ILE A 25 -1.00 4.82 -3.93
C ILE A 25 -1.71 6.06 -4.49
N ALA A 26 -1.96 6.03 -5.77
CA ALA A 26 -2.78 7.03 -6.46
C ALA A 26 -4.21 6.50 -6.63
N GLY A 27 -5.20 7.28 -6.20
CA GLY A 27 -6.62 6.94 -6.35
C GLY A 27 -7.33 7.91 -7.28
N GLY A 28 -8.24 7.38 -8.11
CA GLY A 28 -8.95 8.21 -9.08
C GLY A 28 -10.00 7.44 -9.88
N GLN A 29 -10.28 7.92 -11.08
CA GLN A 29 -11.24 7.32 -12.02
C GLN A 29 -10.59 7.10 -13.39
N ASN A 30 -11.06 6.05 -14.09
CA ASN A 30 -10.58 5.70 -15.45
C ASN A 30 -9.05 5.53 -15.53
N LEU A 31 -8.43 5.00 -14.46
CA LEU A 31 -6.99 4.80 -14.38
C LEU A 31 -6.53 3.51 -15.06
N ARG A 32 -7.44 2.74 -15.63
CA ARG A 32 -7.11 1.49 -16.33
C ARG A 32 -6.07 1.74 -17.43
N GLY A 33 -5.05 0.88 -17.44
CA GLY A 33 -3.92 1.01 -18.37
C GLY A 33 -2.84 1.98 -17.91
N ALA A 34 -2.93 2.49 -16.67
CA ALA A 34 -1.81 3.18 -16.04
C ALA A 34 -0.76 2.14 -15.67
N ASN A 35 0.29 2.04 -16.46
CA ASN A 35 1.45 1.18 -16.26
C ASN A 35 2.69 1.83 -16.88
N GLY A 36 3.85 1.51 -16.34
CA GLY A 36 5.12 2.05 -16.81
C GLY A 36 5.44 3.45 -16.25
N ASP A 37 6.13 4.25 -17.03
CA ASP A 37 6.67 5.52 -16.56
C ASP A 37 5.58 6.53 -16.20
N VAL A 38 5.77 7.18 -15.06
CA VAL A 38 4.93 8.23 -14.52
C VAL A 38 5.60 9.57 -14.80
N CYS A 39 4.85 10.53 -15.31
CA CYS A 39 5.37 11.87 -15.54
C CYS A 39 5.50 12.61 -14.21
N VAL A 40 6.74 12.93 -13.83
CA VAL A 40 7.06 13.74 -12.65
C VAL A 40 7.73 15.03 -13.11
N SER A 41 7.31 16.18 -12.57
CA SER A 41 7.94 17.46 -12.90
C SER A 41 9.25 17.66 -12.15
N GLY A 42 10.23 18.28 -12.81
CA GLY A 42 11.56 18.58 -12.26
C GLY A 42 12.48 17.36 -12.20
N ASP A 43 13.68 17.58 -11.65
CA ASP A 43 14.76 16.58 -11.65
C ASP A 43 14.86 15.86 -10.30
N GLY A 44 15.53 14.71 -10.30
CA GLY A 44 15.87 13.94 -9.09
C GLY A 44 14.76 13.04 -8.56
N ILE A 45 13.61 12.92 -9.26
CA ILE A 45 12.54 11.99 -8.90
C ILE A 45 12.15 11.16 -10.12
N ARG A 46 12.10 9.84 -9.95
CA ARG A 46 11.58 8.90 -10.93
C ARG A 46 10.42 8.12 -10.34
N ALA A 47 9.39 7.93 -11.11
CA ALA A 47 8.23 7.19 -10.66
C ALA A 47 7.76 6.21 -11.75
N THR A 48 7.33 5.03 -11.33
CA THR A 48 6.86 3.97 -12.21
C THR A 48 5.56 3.39 -11.67
N ALA A 49 4.52 3.36 -12.48
CA ALA A 49 3.27 2.69 -12.14
C ALA A 49 3.47 1.17 -12.23
N VAL A 50 3.38 0.50 -11.10
CA VAL A 50 3.68 -0.93 -10.96
C VAL A 50 2.43 -1.77 -11.13
N GLU A 51 1.31 -1.30 -10.58
CA GLU A 51 0.11 -2.11 -10.48
C GLU A 51 -1.15 -1.28 -10.44
N TYR A 52 -2.15 -1.74 -11.22
CA TYR A 52 -3.50 -1.20 -11.20
C TYR A 52 -4.46 -2.17 -10.52
N TYR A 53 -5.31 -1.68 -9.64
CA TYR A 53 -6.33 -2.49 -8.99
C TYR A 53 -7.59 -1.69 -8.67
N ARG A 54 -8.68 -2.42 -8.47
CA ARG A 54 -9.94 -1.86 -7.99
C ARG A 54 -10.12 -2.18 -6.51
N PRO A 55 -10.90 -1.37 -5.79
CA PRO A 55 -11.25 -1.68 -4.41
C PRO A 55 -11.84 -3.08 -4.26
N ILE A 56 -11.43 -3.77 -3.21
CA ILE A 56 -11.97 -5.08 -2.87
C ILE A 56 -13.42 -4.91 -2.45
N ARG A 57 -14.33 -5.58 -3.16
CA ARG A 57 -15.77 -5.52 -2.90
C ARG A 57 -16.30 -6.89 -2.50
N ASN A 58 -17.43 -6.88 -1.79
CA ASN A 58 -18.23 -8.07 -1.51
C ASN A 58 -17.46 -9.17 -0.75
N LEU A 59 -16.60 -8.80 0.18
CA LEU A 59 -16.00 -9.76 1.08
C LEU A 59 -17.08 -10.36 1.98
N ASN A 60 -17.17 -11.67 2.03
CA ASN A 60 -18.01 -12.39 2.98
C ASN A 60 -17.41 -12.33 4.40
N GLY A 61 -18.13 -12.84 5.41
CA GLY A 61 -17.70 -12.80 6.80
C GLY A 61 -16.41 -13.59 7.05
N ASP A 62 -16.25 -14.71 6.40
CA ASP A 62 -15.12 -15.61 6.59
C ASP A 62 -13.86 -15.09 5.88
N GLU A 63 -14.00 -14.53 4.68
CA GLU A 63 -12.92 -13.83 3.99
C GLU A 63 -12.40 -12.64 4.82
N ARG A 64 -13.28 -11.88 5.46
CA ARG A 64 -12.87 -10.76 6.34
C ARG A 64 -12.11 -11.24 7.56
N LYS A 65 -12.55 -12.33 8.19
CA LYS A 65 -11.86 -12.94 9.33
C LYS A 65 -10.47 -13.43 8.92
N GLU A 66 -10.37 -14.10 7.77
CA GLU A 66 -9.10 -14.61 7.27
C GLU A 66 -8.12 -13.46 6.92
N ILE A 67 -8.60 -12.39 6.28
CA ILE A 67 -7.78 -11.21 6.02
C ILE A 67 -7.29 -10.59 7.32
N ALA A 68 -8.18 -10.43 8.31
CA ALA A 68 -7.81 -9.87 9.62
C ALA A 68 -6.76 -10.75 10.32
N ARG A 69 -6.91 -12.08 10.27
CA ARG A 69 -5.96 -13.05 10.80
C ARG A 69 -4.57 -12.91 10.14
N ARG A 70 -4.51 -12.89 8.80
CA ARG A 70 -3.25 -12.72 8.06
C ARG A 70 -2.58 -11.38 8.35
N MET A 71 -3.37 -10.31 8.43
CA MET A 71 -2.85 -8.98 8.78
C MET A 71 -2.26 -8.95 10.19
N ALA A 72 -2.90 -9.60 11.16
CA ALA A 72 -2.39 -9.69 12.53
C ALA A 72 -1.05 -10.44 12.56
N LEU A 73 -0.97 -11.62 11.92
CA LEU A 73 0.27 -12.39 11.82
C LEU A 73 1.40 -11.62 11.14
N ALA A 74 1.12 -10.94 10.03
CA ALA A 74 2.11 -10.13 9.33
C ALA A 74 2.60 -8.96 10.20
N ARG A 75 1.69 -8.31 10.95
CA ARG A 75 2.03 -7.24 11.89
C ARG A 75 2.93 -7.74 13.01
N ASP A 76 2.57 -8.85 13.64
CA ASP A 76 3.34 -9.41 14.76
C ASP A 76 4.74 -9.82 14.32
N LYS A 77 4.86 -10.42 13.13
CA LYS A 77 6.15 -10.74 12.52
C LYS A 77 7.01 -9.48 12.32
N ARG A 78 6.45 -8.40 11.79
CA ARG A 78 7.18 -7.14 11.58
C ARG A 78 7.59 -6.47 12.88
N LEU A 79 6.74 -6.52 13.91
CA LEU A 79 7.07 -6.01 15.25
C LEU A 79 8.21 -6.81 15.89
N ALA A 80 8.22 -8.16 15.75
CA ALA A 80 9.29 -9.00 16.22
C ALA A 80 10.61 -8.71 15.48
N GLU A 81 10.59 -8.56 14.15
CA GLU A 81 11.75 -8.18 13.36
C GLU A 81 12.31 -6.81 13.78
N GLN A 82 11.44 -5.85 14.08
CA GLN A 82 11.84 -4.52 14.54
C GLN A 82 12.48 -4.58 15.95
N LYS A 83 11.91 -5.35 16.88
CA LYS A 83 12.48 -5.57 18.20
C LYS A 83 13.86 -6.20 18.12
N ASN A 84 14.04 -7.22 17.28
CA ASN A 84 15.33 -7.89 17.10
C ASN A 84 16.38 -6.96 16.51
N ARG A 85 16.03 -6.08 15.57
CA ARG A 85 16.94 -5.06 15.04
C ARG A 85 17.38 -4.06 16.10
N THR A 86 16.47 -3.66 16.99
CA THR A 86 16.78 -2.72 18.08
C THR A 86 17.62 -3.40 19.17
N ALA A 87 17.38 -4.68 19.43
CA ALA A 87 18.16 -5.45 20.42
C ALA A 87 19.61 -5.71 19.94
N THR A 88 19.83 -5.84 18.64
CA THR A 88 21.19 -6.03 18.07
C THR A 88 22.02 -4.71 18.09
N ALA A 89 21.40 -3.56 18.33
CA ALA A 89 22.06 -2.26 18.37
C ALA A 89 22.47 -1.82 19.79
N VAL A 90 22.22 -2.61 20.84
CA VAL A 90 22.64 -2.32 22.22
C VAL A 90 23.37 -3.56 22.77
N PRO A 91 24.66 -3.47 23.20
CA PRO A 91 25.32 -4.59 23.84
C PRO A 91 24.79 -4.81 25.26
N ALA A 92 24.31 -6.02 25.48
CA ALA A 92 24.18 -6.79 26.72
C ALA A 92 23.84 -6.09 28.04
N ALA A 93 22.65 -6.32 28.52
CA ALA A 93 22.40 -6.62 29.92
C ALA A 93 21.35 -7.73 29.96
N GLU A 94 21.80 -8.85 30.53
CA GLU A 94 21.00 -10.05 30.77
C GLU A 94 19.89 -9.75 31.76
N THR A 95 18.66 -10.14 31.44
CA THR A 95 17.70 -10.61 32.44
C THR A 95 16.78 -11.63 31.81
N ASP A 96 16.99 -12.80 32.30
CA ASP A 96 16.20 -14.02 32.24
C ASP A 96 14.77 -13.73 32.75
N THR A 97 13.77 -14.06 31.99
CA THR A 97 12.48 -14.51 32.48
C THR A 97 11.71 -15.19 31.35
N SER A 98 11.75 -16.49 31.42
CA SER A 98 10.77 -17.39 30.82
C SER A 98 9.37 -17.03 31.31
N ASP A 99 8.40 -16.93 30.40
CA ASP A 99 7.14 -17.64 30.59
C ASP A 99 6.38 -17.81 29.28
N GLU A 100 6.00 -19.02 29.08
CA GLU A 100 5.21 -19.61 28.04
C GLU A 100 3.84 -18.95 27.90
N ALA A 101 3.40 -18.80 26.68
CA ALA A 101 2.03 -19.16 26.29
C ALA A 101 1.99 -19.44 24.80
N SER A 102 2.40 -20.63 24.44
CA SER A 102 2.03 -21.29 23.19
C SER A 102 0.54 -21.54 23.21
N ALA A 103 -0.25 -20.68 22.61
CA ALA A 103 -1.61 -20.99 22.21
C ALA A 103 -1.60 -21.42 20.75
N ALA A 104 -1.52 -22.71 20.52
CA ALA A 104 -1.82 -23.32 19.23
C ALA A 104 -3.25 -22.97 18.83
N PRO A 105 -3.52 -22.63 17.57
CA PRO A 105 -4.88 -22.37 17.11
C PRO A 105 -5.66 -23.70 17.06
N PRO A 106 -6.92 -23.71 17.53
CA PRO A 106 -7.77 -24.89 17.42
C PRO A 106 -8.26 -25.06 15.99
N GLY A 107 -8.14 -26.31 15.52
CA GLY A 107 -9.04 -26.91 14.54
C GLY A 107 -8.85 -26.49 13.07
N GLY A 108 -8.58 -27.52 12.26
CA GLY A 108 -8.53 -27.46 10.80
C GLY A 108 -9.79 -26.90 10.16
N GLU A 109 -9.80 -25.61 9.96
CA GLU A 109 -10.66 -24.97 8.98
C GLU A 109 -9.94 -25.02 7.63
N GLU A 110 -10.61 -25.51 6.61
CA GLU A 110 -10.09 -25.46 5.25
C GLU A 110 -9.65 -24.02 4.94
N PRO A 111 -8.51 -23.83 4.27
CA PRO A 111 -8.01 -22.48 3.99
C PRO A 111 -9.02 -21.72 3.17
N VAL A 112 -9.63 -20.69 3.78
CA VAL A 112 -10.58 -19.80 3.09
C VAL A 112 -9.89 -19.20 1.88
N LYS A 113 -10.37 -19.51 0.69
CA LYS A 113 -9.84 -18.97 -0.55
C LYS A 113 -10.20 -17.50 -0.67
N LEU A 114 -9.22 -16.65 -0.48
CA LEU A 114 -9.39 -15.21 -0.65
C LEU A 114 -9.61 -14.85 -2.13
N PRO A 115 -10.38 -13.78 -2.42
CA PRO A 115 -10.49 -13.28 -3.78
C PRO A 115 -9.11 -12.87 -4.30
N GLY A 116 -8.80 -13.22 -5.55
CA GLY A 116 -7.54 -12.84 -6.19
C GLY A 116 -7.45 -11.31 -6.31
N HIS A 117 -6.64 -10.72 -5.45
CA HIS A 117 -6.44 -9.28 -5.41
C HIS A 117 -4.99 -8.97 -4.99
N PRO A 118 -4.27 -8.12 -5.75
CA PRO A 118 -2.85 -7.87 -5.54
C PRO A 118 -2.47 -7.49 -4.10
N LEU A 119 -3.31 -6.69 -3.44
CA LEU A 119 -3.07 -6.31 -2.04
C LEU A 119 -3.23 -7.48 -1.07
N LEU A 120 -4.12 -8.43 -1.34
CA LEU A 120 -4.33 -9.60 -0.47
C LEU A 120 -3.22 -10.62 -0.64
N ASP A 121 -2.71 -10.77 -1.85
CA ASP A 121 -1.62 -11.70 -2.16
C ASP A 121 -0.29 -11.25 -1.53
N ARG A 122 -0.16 -9.96 -1.23
CA ARG A 122 1.06 -9.34 -0.67
C ARG A 122 1.05 -9.12 0.84
N ILE A 123 -0.01 -9.47 1.55
CA ILE A 123 -0.16 -9.18 3.01
C ILE A 123 1.07 -9.60 3.80
N ASP A 124 1.60 -10.78 3.55
CA ASP A 124 2.74 -11.36 4.30
C ASP A 124 4.06 -10.59 4.10
N GLY A 125 4.18 -9.87 2.97
CA GLY A 125 5.34 -9.06 2.62
C GLY A 125 5.23 -7.58 3.00
N MET A 126 4.06 -7.11 3.43
CA MET A 126 3.79 -5.70 3.69
C MET A 126 4.54 -5.16 4.91
N SER A 127 4.91 -3.89 4.85
CA SER A 127 5.39 -3.12 5.99
C SER A 127 4.24 -2.76 6.94
N LEU A 128 4.55 -2.35 8.16
CA LEU A 128 3.53 -1.89 9.14
C LEU A 128 2.68 -0.73 8.60
N ARG A 129 3.28 0.16 7.82
CA ARG A 129 2.58 1.29 7.20
C ARG A 129 1.60 0.84 6.11
N GLU A 130 2.01 -0.12 5.28
CA GLU A 130 1.15 -0.68 4.23
C GLU A 130 0.01 -1.49 4.83
N LEU A 131 0.26 -2.26 5.92
CA LEU A 131 -0.80 -2.98 6.65
C LEU A 131 -1.82 -2.00 7.24
N ALA A 132 -1.39 -0.89 7.83
CA ALA A 132 -2.28 0.15 8.34
C ALA A 132 -3.10 0.79 7.20
N HIS A 133 -2.47 1.03 6.05
CA HIS A 133 -3.15 1.55 4.87
C HIS A 133 -4.17 0.55 4.32
N LEU A 134 -3.82 -0.73 4.21
CA LEU A 134 -4.74 -1.79 3.80
C LEU A 134 -5.95 -1.88 4.76
N GLN A 135 -5.71 -1.82 6.08
CA GLN A 135 -6.78 -1.79 7.07
C GLN A 135 -7.73 -0.61 6.86
N HIS A 136 -7.19 0.57 6.60
CA HIS A 136 -7.98 1.76 6.29
C HIS A 136 -8.80 1.60 5.00
N LEU A 137 -8.21 1.04 3.96
CA LEU A 137 -8.90 0.74 2.70
C LEU A 137 -10.06 -0.23 2.94
N LEU A 138 -9.84 -1.34 3.64
CA LEU A 138 -10.87 -2.34 3.94
C LEU A 138 -12.01 -1.75 4.76
N ALA A 139 -11.71 -0.92 5.76
CA ALA A 139 -12.72 -0.22 6.56
C ALA A 139 -13.57 0.74 5.73
N ASN A 140 -12.97 1.45 4.78
CA ASN A 140 -13.69 2.36 3.89
C ASN A 140 -14.51 1.63 2.83
N PHE A 141 -14.04 0.49 2.33
CA PHE A 141 -14.76 -0.31 1.33
C PHE A 141 -15.93 -1.09 1.92
N SER A 142 -15.95 -1.36 3.21
CA SER A 142 -17.10 -1.98 3.89
C SER A 142 -18.28 -1.01 4.08
N LYS A 143 -18.06 0.29 3.91
CA LYS A 143 -19.15 1.29 3.93
C LYS A 143 -19.95 1.20 2.65
N LYS A 144 -21.29 1.33 2.77
CA LYS A 144 -22.26 1.13 1.68
C LYS A 144 -22.09 2.06 0.48
N GLN A 145 -21.46 3.23 0.64
CA GLN A 145 -21.17 4.16 -0.45
C GLN A 145 -19.66 4.30 -0.63
N LEU A 146 -19.19 3.81 -1.78
CA LEU A 146 -17.82 4.12 -2.22
C LEU A 146 -17.79 5.54 -2.78
N ASN A 147 -16.74 6.26 -2.44
CA ASN A 147 -16.48 7.51 -3.10
C ASN A 147 -16.19 7.23 -4.60
N PRO A 148 -17.07 7.64 -5.52
CA PRO A 148 -16.86 7.37 -6.94
C PRO A 148 -15.58 8.04 -7.48
N GLN A 149 -15.06 9.04 -6.78
CA GLN A 149 -13.82 9.73 -7.14
C GLN A 149 -12.56 8.88 -6.89
N ILE A 150 -12.68 7.81 -6.06
CA ILE A 150 -11.58 6.89 -5.74
C ILE A 150 -12.02 5.47 -6.11
N ALA A 151 -12.54 5.30 -7.32
CA ALA A 151 -13.06 4.02 -7.78
C ALA A 151 -11.97 3.06 -8.25
N GLU A 152 -10.79 3.56 -8.53
CA GLU A 152 -9.65 2.83 -9.07
C GLU A 152 -8.37 3.32 -8.42
N MET A 153 -7.38 2.44 -8.29
CA MET A 153 -6.12 2.72 -7.63
C MET A 153 -4.96 2.23 -8.48
N VAL A 154 -3.85 2.95 -8.39
CA VAL A 154 -2.58 2.59 -9.01
C VAL A 154 -1.49 2.67 -7.95
N ARG A 155 -0.71 1.61 -7.82
CA ARG A 155 0.50 1.56 -7.02
C ARG A 155 1.66 2.06 -7.85
N ILE A 156 2.36 3.04 -7.34
CA ILE A 156 3.49 3.72 -7.97
C ILE A 156 4.72 3.51 -7.09
N GLU A 157 5.81 3.05 -7.67
CA GLU A 157 7.12 3.11 -7.03
C GLU A 157 7.75 4.47 -7.35
N VAL A 158 8.11 5.22 -6.32
CA VAL A 158 8.76 6.52 -6.44
C VAL A 158 10.16 6.42 -5.85
N ARG A 159 11.17 6.73 -6.66
CA ARG A 159 12.58 6.83 -6.27
C ARG A 159 13.00 8.29 -6.25
N ILE A 160 13.45 8.75 -5.10
CA ILE A 160 13.95 10.11 -4.89
C ILE A 160 15.48 10.04 -4.80
N GLU A 161 16.17 10.76 -5.64
CA GLU A 161 17.63 10.80 -5.63
C GLU A 161 18.13 11.55 -4.37
N PRO A 162 19.32 11.19 -3.82
CA PRO A 162 19.87 11.86 -2.63
C PRO A 162 20.09 13.36 -2.82
N GLY A 163 20.34 13.80 -4.06
CA GLY A 163 20.53 15.19 -4.43
C GLY A 163 19.27 15.92 -4.89
N ALA A 164 18.09 15.29 -4.81
CA ALA A 164 16.84 15.92 -5.21
C ALA A 164 16.57 17.16 -4.36
N ARG A 165 16.27 18.27 -5.03
CA ARG A 165 15.93 19.53 -4.33
C ARG A 165 14.54 19.38 -3.67
N PRO A 166 14.38 19.76 -2.40
CA PRO A 166 13.07 19.82 -1.77
C PRO A 166 12.11 20.76 -2.51
N GLY A 167 10.83 20.44 -2.48
CA GLY A 167 9.78 21.28 -3.04
C GLY A 167 8.71 20.49 -3.79
N PRO A 168 7.60 21.14 -4.10
CA PRO A 168 6.47 20.49 -4.74
C PRO A 168 6.80 20.02 -6.15
N ARG A 169 6.36 18.83 -6.48
CA ARG A 169 6.44 18.19 -7.80
C ARG A 169 5.04 17.83 -8.27
N GLU A 170 4.81 17.88 -9.57
CA GLU A 170 3.58 17.37 -10.16
C GLU A 170 3.80 15.92 -10.60
N ILE A 171 2.91 15.04 -10.19
CA ILE A 171 2.82 13.65 -10.67
C ILE A 171 1.59 13.50 -11.55
N ARG A 172 1.76 12.90 -12.73
CA ARG A 172 0.69 12.55 -13.67
C ARG A 172 0.89 11.14 -14.19
N LEU A 173 -0.20 10.38 -14.23
CA LEU A 173 -0.20 9.03 -14.81
C LEU A 173 -0.57 9.08 -16.29
N GLN A 174 0.12 8.25 -17.07
CA GLN A 174 -0.29 7.93 -18.43
C GLN A 174 -1.32 6.81 -18.36
N THR A 175 -2.51 7.01 -18.89
CA THR A 175 -3.60 6.03 -18.95
C THR A 175 -4.04 5.79 -20.38
N ALA A 176 -4.88 4.79 -20.62
CA ALA A 176 -5.50 4.58 -21.93
C ALA A 176 -6.33 5.80 -22.40
N GLY A 177 -6.80 6.63 -21.48
CA GLY A 177 -7.53 7.87 -21.77
C GLY A 177 -6.65 9.10 -22.03
N GLY A 178 -5.34 9.00 -21.80
CA GLY A 178 -4.36 10.09 -21.84
C GLY A 178 -3.78 10.40 -20.47
N LEU A 179 -3.14 11.57 -20.34
CA LEU A 179 -2.57 12.02 -19.06
C LEU A 179 -3.66 12.43 -18.07
N THR A 180 -3.44 12.09 -16.79
CA THR A 180 -4.28 12.55 -15.68
C THR A 180 -4.05 14.03 -15.37
N ASN A 181 -4.91 14.60 -14.51
CA ASN A 181 -4.59 15.87 -13.86
C ASN A 181 -3.34 15.73 -12.99
N PRO A 182 -2.62 16.83 -12.69
CA PRO A 182 -1.50 16.80 -11.78
C PRO A 182 -1.95 16.57 -10.35
N MET A 183 -1.12 15.85 -9.59
CA MET A 183 -1.18 15.77 -8.13
C MET A 183 0.16 16.23 -7.57
N VAL A 184 0.11 16.94 -6.44
CA VAL A 184 1.31 17.45 -5.78
C VAL A 184 1.95 16.34 -4.95
N PHE A 185 3.27 16.25 -5.06
CA PHE A 185 4.14 15.36 -4.28
C PHE A 185 5.33 16.17 -3.75
N GLU A 186 5.67 16.03 -2.46
CA GLU A 186 6.74 16.80 -1.76
C GLU A 186 7.82 15.92 -1.15
#